data_359886dac55bfa93b1f736764742472b
#
_entry.id   359886dac55bfa93b1f736764742472b
#
_cell.length_a   1.000
_cell.length_b   1.000
_cell.length_c   1.000
_cell.angle_alpha   90.00
_cell.angle_beta   90.00
_cell.angle_gamma   90.00
#
_symmetry.space_group_name_H-M   'P 1'
#
loop_
_entity.id
_entity.type
_entity.pdbx_description
1 polymer ?
#
loop_
_entity_poly.entity_id
_entity_poly.type
_entity_poly.pdbx_seq_one_letter_code
_entity_poly.pdbx_strand_id
1 'polypeptide(L)'
;MSFLAIDCGNTRMKWALYAAPHPGAVLLRQGAAFLETIDTLAETEWRDLPAPHSMLGCVVAGDALRRRIEEQMELWDIEPHWVVPAAHAAGIVNGYDHPNRLGADRWVALAGARGRVLAAARAAGAGPRPALVVMVGTAVTVDALDAEGRFLGGLILPGFGLMLRALEMGTAGLKVPTGEIVDFPTNTSDALMSGGANALAGAIERQHRRLALRSGLEPLLFMSGGAAVKLAPIVDLPFETVDALIFEGLLVIQSHRLAL
;
A
#
# COMPACT_ATOMS: atom_id res chain seq x y z
N MET A 1 -16.25 2.42 19.92
CA MET A 1 -14.86 2.81 20.30
C MET A 1 -14.14 3.23 19.02
N SER A 2 -13.91 4.55 18.80
CA SER A 2 -13.29 5.06 17.57
C SER A 2 -11.82 4.60 17.43
N PHE A 3 -11.38 4.46 16.21
CA PHE A 3 -10.06 3.94 15.88
C PHE A 3 -9.38 4.82 14.84
N LEU A 4 -8.16 5.25 15.13
CA LEU A 4 -7.33 6.03 14.21
C LEU A 4 -6.33 5.11 13.49
N ALA A 5 -6.43 5.06 12.18
CA ALA A 5 -5.49 4.39 11.29
C ALA A 5 -4.52 5.40 10.69
N ILE A 6 -3.21 5.13 10.71
CA ILE A 6 -2.17 6.02 10.15
C ILE A 6 -1.31 5.23 9.16
N ASP A 7 -1.16 5.79 7.96
CA ASP A 7 -0.23 5.33 6.92
C ASP A 7 0.80 6.42 6.65
N CYS A 8 2.04 6.20 7.06
CA CYS A 8 3.12 7.16 6.88
C CYS A 8 4.19 6.64 5.91
N GLY A 9 4.06 7.06 4.66
CA GLY A 9 5.03 6.83 3.59
C GLY A 9 6.15 7.88 3.56
N ASN A 10 7.05 7.76 2.58
CA ASN A 10 8.20 8.67 2.42
C ASN A 10 7.86 10.08 1.88
N THR A 11 6.64 10.32 1.45
CA THR A 11 6.23 11.62 0.85
C THR A 11 5.08 12.26 1.60
N ARG A 12 4.14 11.46 2.08
CA ARG A 12 2.92 11.90 2.75
C ARG A 12 2.55 10.94 3.88
N MET A 13 1.97 11.48 4.91
CA MET A 13 1.18 10.75 5.88
C MET A 13 -0.31 10.83 5.46
N LYS A 14 -1.02 9.72 5.58
CA LYS A 14 -2.47 9.64 5.48
C LYS A 14 -3.03 9.12 6.79
N TRP A 15 -4.22 9.55 7.14
CA TRP A 15 -4.90 9.09 8.34
C TRP A 15 -6.40 8.92 8.09
N ALA A 16 -7.02 8.01 8.84
CA ALA A 16 -8.46 7.76 8.79
C ALA A 16 -8.98 7.41 10.18
N LEU A 17 -10.03 8.11 10.61
CA LEU A 17 -10.74 7.86 11.84
C LEU A 17 -11.99 7.02 11.55
N TYR A 18 -12.07 5.85 12.16
CA TYR A 18 -13.19 4.92 12.04
C TYR A 18 -14.03 4.86 13.31
N ALA A 19 -15.31 4.52 13.17
CA ALA A 19 -16.22 4.34 14.31
C ALA A 19 -15.86 3.14 15.19
N ALA A 20 -15.14 2.15 14.63
CA ALA A 20 -14.73 0.94 15.32
C ALA A 20 -13.45 0.32 14.71
N PRO A 21 -12.67 -0.49 15.46
CA PRO A 21 -11.41 -1.09 15.02
C PRO A 21 -11.60 -2.45 14.31
N HIS A 22 -12.48 -2.52 13.31
CA HIS A 22 -12.72 -3.76 12.57
C HIS A 22 -13.04 -3.49 11.09
N PRO A 23 -12.82 -4.46 10.19
CA PRO A 23 -13.19 -4.35 8.79
C PRO A 23 -14.67 -4.00 8.61
N GLY A 24 -14.97 -3.11 7.66
CA GLY A 24 -16.32 -2.62 7.42
C GLY A 24 -16.82 -1.55 8.39
N ALA A 25 -15.99 -1.10 9.33
CA ALA A 25 -16.34 0.04 10.21
C ALA A 25 -16.59 1.32 9.41
N VAL A 26 -17.52 2.13 9.90
CA VAL A 26 -17.86 3.41 9.26
C VAL A 26 -16.69 4.36 9.35
N LEU A 27 -16.27 4.91 8.22
CA LEU A 27 -15.29 5.99 8.14
C LEU A 27 -15.94 7.28 8.64
N LEU A 28 -15.39 7.89 9.67
CA LEU A 28 -15.87 9.15 10.24
C LEU A 28 -15.19 10.36 9.60
N ARG A 29 -13.86 10.33 9.52
CA ARG A 29 -13.03 11.37 8.89
C ARG A 29 -11.76 10.76 8.32
N GLN A 30 -11.16 11.44 7.35
CA GLN A 30 -9.85 11.11 6.81
C GLN A 30 -9.13 12.37 6.34
N GLY A 31 -7.81 12.28 6.23
CA GLY A 31 -6.99 13.36 5.73
C GLY A 31 -5.60 12.89 5.32
N ALA A 32 -4.81 13.84 4.83
CA ALA A 32 -3.42 13.61 4.48
C ALA A 32 -2.60 14.88 4.72
N ALA A 33 -1.37 14.72 5.19
CA ALA A 33 -0.42 15.80 5.39
C ALA A 33 0.90 15.51 4.68
N PHE A 34 1.59 16.55 4.26
CA PHE A 34 2.98 16.43 3.82
C PHE A 34 3.89 16.23 5.03
N LEU A 35 5.01 15.54 4.85
CA LEU A 35 5.92 15.25 5.96
C LEU A 35 6.54 16.51 6.58
N GLU A 36 6.64 17.59 5.81
CA GLU A 36 7.13 18.89 6.25
C GLU A 36 6.17 19.58 7.24
N THR A 37 4.87 19.26 7.16
CA THR A 37 3.82 19.89 7.98
C THR A 37 3.31 19.01 9.13
N ILE A 38 3.99 17.88 9.42
CA ILE A 38 3.57 16.96 10.49
C ILE A 38 3.49 17.65 11.85
N ASP A 39 4.39 18.58 12.15
CA ASP A 39 4.47 19.24 13.46
C ASP A 39 3.32 20.21 13.77
N THR A 40 2.41 20.39 12.82
CA THR A 40 1.23 21.26 12.99
C THR A 40 -0.10 20.49 13.01
N LEU A 41 -0.07 19.15 12.96
CA LEU A 41 -1.30 18.34 12.87
C LEU A 41 -2.27 18.57 14.04
N ALA A 42 -1.77 18.67 15.26
CA ALA A 42 -2.56 18.92 16.46
C ALA A 42 -3.30 20.28 16.41
N GLU A 43 -2.71 21.25 15.70
CA GLU A 43 -3.27 22.60 15.56
C GLU A 43 -4.12 22.77 14.29
N THR A 44 -4.04 21.83 13.36
CA THR A 44 -4.68 21.88 12.03
C THR A 44 -5.68 20.74 11.84
N GLU A 45 -5.31 19.71 11.10
CA GLU A 45 -6.20 18.62 10.70
C GLU A 45 -6.78 17.84 11.88
N TRP A 46 -6.06 17.73 12.99
CA TRP A 46 -6.47 16.95 14.16
C TRP A 46 -7.13 17.77 15.26
N ARG A 47 -7.06 19.11 15.20
CA ARG A 47 -7.64 20.02 16.23
C ARG A 47 -9.08 19.68 16.60
N ASP A 48 -9.91 19.48 15.59
CA ASP A 48 -11.36 19.25 15.76
C ASP A 48 -11.76 17.77 15.62
N LEU A 49 -10.78 16.87 15.66
CA LEU A 49 -11.08 15.45 15.69
C LEU A 49 -11.45 15.01 17.10
N PRO A 50 -12.51 14.20 17.27
CA PRO A 50 -12.76 13.56 18.55
C PRO A 50 -11.59 12.64 18.90
N ALA A 51 -11.20 12.63 20.17
CA ALA A 51 -10.15 11.74 20.64
C ALA A 51 -10.45 10.28 20.25
N PRO A 52 -9.57 9.59 19.50
CA PRO A 52 -9.75 8.18 19.21
C PRO A 52 -9.52 7.35 20.48
N HIS A 53 -10.19 6.20 20.59
CA HIS A 53 -9.98 5.29 21.71
C HIS A 53 -8.73 4.44 21.57
N SER A 54 -8.28 4.24 20.34
CA SER A 54 -7.07 3.50 20.01
C SER A 54 -6.57 3.89 18.63
N MET A 55 -5.29 3.62 18.38
CA MET A 55 -4.70 3.78 17.06
C MET A 55 -3.82 2.60 16.67
N LEU A 56 -3.65 2.41 15.38
CA LEU A 56 -2.62 1.57 14.80
C LEU A 56 -2.10 2.25 13.53
N GLY A 57 -0.79 2.34 13.39
CA GLY A 57 -0.17 2.93 12.22
C GLY A 57 0.90 2.05 11.59
N CYS A 58 1.23 2.31 10.34
CA CYS A 58 2.46 1.87 9.72
C CYS A 58 3.31 3.08 9.31
N VAL A 59 4.62 3.00 9.54
CA VAL A 59 5.57 4.05 9.19
C VAL A 59 6.79 3.41 8.54
N VAL A 60 7.18 3.94 7.38
CA VAL A 60 8.38 3.50 6.63
C VAL A 60 9.39 4.63 6.43
N ALA A 61 9.06 5.83 6.87
CA ALA A 61 9.91 7.02 6.74
C ALA A 61 10.88 7.24 7.92
N GLY A 62 11.04 6.23 8.78
CA GLY A 62 12.03 6.20 9.84
C GLY A 62 11.53 6.68 11.21
N ASP A 63 12.34 6.38 12.26
CA ASP A 63 11.95 6.63 13.65
C ASP A 63 11.83 8.11 14.02
N ALA A 64 12.58 8.99 13.37
CA ALA A 64 12.48 10.43 13.61
C ALA A 64 11.10 10.96 13.26
N LEU A 65 10.54 10.52 12.12
CA LEU A 65 9.20 10.92 11.71
C LEU A 65 8.13 10.30 12.61
N ARG A 66 8.32 9.04 13.01
CA ARG A 66 7.41 8.39 13.96
C ARG A 66 7.26 9.21 15.24
N ARG A 67 8.37 9.66 15.83
CA ARG A 67 8.35 10.50 17.06
C ARG A 67 7.61 11.82 16.84
N ARG A 68 7.83 12.50 15.72
CA ARG A 68 7.10 13.73 15.39
C ARG A 68 5.59 13.51 15.31
N ILE A 69 5.13 12.36 14.79
CA ILE A 69 3.71 12.01 14.77
C ILE A 69 3.22 11.72 16.20
N GLU A 70 3.99 10.98 17.00
CA GLU A 70 3.66 10.68 18.40
C GLU A 70 3.52 11.95 19.23
N GLU A 71 4.41 12.95 19.06
CA GLU A 71 4.31 14.27 19.68
C GLU A 71 3.00 14.98 19.33
N GLN A 72 2.52 14.89 18.11
CA GLN A 72 1.21 15.47 17.74
C GLN A 72 0.02 14.72 18.36
N MET A 73 0.23 13.44 18.71
CA MET A 73 -0.79 12.61 19.37
C MET A 73 -0.93 12.89 20.87
N GLU A 74 -0.01 13.65 21.48
CA GLU A 74 -0.15 14.13 22.86
C GLU A 74 -1.42 14.99 23.06
N LEU A 75 -2.04 15.45 21.94
CA LEU A 75 -3.38 16.04 21.93
C LEU A 75 -4.43 15.12 22.56
N TRP A 76 -4.21 13.80 22.49
CA TRP A 76 -5.11 12.75 22.98
C TRP A 76 -4.36 11.87 23.99
N ASP A 77 -5.06 11.42 25.00
CA ASP A 77 -4.51 10.46 25.99
C ASP A 77 -4.65 9.01 25.42
N ILE A 78 -3.89 8.70 24.38
CA ILE A 78 -3.87 7.38 23.75
C ILE A 78 -2.44 6.88 23.53
N GLU A 79 -2.24 5.58 23.72
CA GLU A 79 -0.95 4.94 23.46
C GLU A 79 -0.75 4.69 21.95
N PRO A 80 0.33 5.23 21.34
CA PRO A 80 0.64 4.97 19.94
C PRO A 80 1.08 3.53 19.70
N HIS A 81 0.44 2.85 18.76
CA HIS A 81 0.81 1.50 18.34
C HIS A 81 1.23 1.50 16.87
N TRP A 82 2.37 0.89 16.58
CA TRP A 82 2.90 0.79 15.24
C TRP A 82 3.05 -0.66 14.80
N VAL A 83 2.73 -0.93 13.55
CA VAL A 83 2.84 -2.27 12.96
C VAL A 83 4.31 -2.61 12.79
N VAL A 84 4.70 -3.73 13.39
CA VAL A 84 5.97 -4.41 13.13
C VAL A 84 5.63 -5.72 12.44
N PRO A 85 6.14 -5.98 11.21
CA PRO A 85 5.89 -7.23 10.53
C PRO A 85 6.38 -8.43 11.36
N ALA A 86 5.51 -9.41 11.50
CA ALA A 86 5.76 -10.63 12.28
C ALA A 86 5.83 -11.86 11.37
N ALA A 87 6.20 -13.01 11.93
CA ALA A 87 6.17 -14.28 11.21
C ALA A 87 4.73 -14.67 10.80
N HIS A 88 3.75 -14.34 11.66
CA HIS A 88 2.33 -14.66 11.44
C HIS A 88 1.47 -13.55 12.03
N ALA A 89 0.52 -13.03 11.28
CA ALA A 89 -0.58 -12.19 11.78
C ALA A 89 -1.70 -12.09 10.74
N ALA A 90 -2.93 -11.83 11.18
CA ALA A 90 -4.07 -11.49 10.33
C ALA A 90 -4.34 -12.53 9.20
N GLY A 91 -4.10 -13.80 9.47
CA GLY A 91 -4.26 -14.88 8.49
C GLY A 91 -3.19 -14.92 7.40
N ILE A 92 -2.03 -14.28 7.65
CA ILE A 92 -0.86 -14.29 6.77
C ILE A 92 0.31 -15.00 7.44
N VAL A 93 1.06 -15.76 6.65
CA VAL A 93 2.39 -16.28 6.98
C VAL A 93 3.43 -15.47 6.21
N ASN A 94 4.36 -14.86 6.91
CA ASN A 94 5.42 -14.06 6.30
C ASN A 94 6.52 -14.98 5.75
N GLY A 95 6.71 -14.96 4.43
CA GLY A 95 7.72 -15.76 3.75
C GLY A 95 9.09 -15.08 3.57
N TYR A 96 9.30 -13.92 4.20
CA TYR A 96 10.60 -13.25 4.20
C TYR A 96 11.61 -14.01 5.05
N ASP A 97 12.87 -14.08 4.63
CA ASP A 97 13.95 -14.73 5.39
C ASP A 97 14.07 -14.17 6.82
N HIS A 98 13.84 -12.85 6.94
CA HIS A 98 13.77 -12.14 8.20
C HIS A 98 12.43 -11.38 8.25
N PRO A 99 11.38 -11.93 8.85
CA PRO A 99 10.03 -11.36 8.84
C PRO A 99 9.95 -9.88 9.26
N ASN A 100 10.72 -9.46 10.25
CA ASN A 100 10.79 -8.09 10.75
C ASN A 100 11.47 -7.09 9.81
N ARG A 101 12.09 -7.54 8.72
CA ARG A 101 12.68 -6.69 7.67
C ARG A 101 11.75 -6.41 6.49
N LEU A 102 10.58 -7.01 6.45
CA LEU A 102 9.56 -6.62 5.48
C LEU A 102 9.08 -5.20 5.81
N GLY A 103 8.86 -4.36 4.81
CA GLY A 103 8.28 -3.03 5.02
C GLY A 103 6.89 -3.12 5.67
N ALA A 104 6.63 -2.29 6.68
CA ALA A 104 5.37 -2.30 7.42
C ALA A 104 4.18 -2.00 6.50
N ASP A 105 4.35 -1.09 5.53
CA ASP A 105 3.35 -0.77 4.51
C ASP A 105 2.98 -1.98 3.64
N ARG A 106 3.98 -2.75 3.18
CA ARG A 106 3.76 -3.97 2.41
C ARG A 106 3.04 -5.03 3.24
N TRP A 107 3.45 -5.21 4.50
CA TRP A 107 2.80 -6.14 5.43
C TRP A 107 1.33 -5.79 5.65
N VAL A 108 1.04 -4.51 5.87
CA VAL A 108 -0.33 -4.02 6.04
C VAL A 108 -1.15 -4.17 4.75
N ALA A 109 -0.58 -3.85 3.58
CA ALA A 109 -1.25 -4.05 2.30
C ALA A 109 -1.62 -5.53 2.06
N LEU A 110 -0.71 -6.46 2.40
CA LEU A 110 -0.96 -7.89 2.34
C LEU A 110 -2.11 -8.32 3.26
N ALA A 111 -2.20 -7.74 4.48
CA ALA A 111 -3.31 -8.02 5.40
C ALA A 111 -4.65 -7.54 4.85
N GLY A 112 -4.70 -6.36 4.24
CA GLY A 112 -5.89 -5.84 3.56
C GLY A 112 -6.32 -6.75 2.40
N ALA A 113 -5.38 -7.12 1.53
CA ALA A 113 -5.63 -8.03 0.43
C ALA A 113 -6.11 -9.41 0.91
N ARG A 114 -5.51 -9.97 1.97
CA ARG A 114 -5.96 -11.24 2.56
C ARG A 114 -7.40 -11.15 3.05
N GLY A 115 -7.76 -10.06 3.72
CA GLY A 115 -9.13 -9.80 4.16
C GLY A 115 -10.13 -9.85 2.99
N ARG A 116 -9.80 -9.22 1.86
CA ARG A 116 -10.60 -9.22 0.63
C ARG A 116 -10.69 -10.61 0.00
N VAL A 117 -9.58 -11.32 -0.13
CA VAL A 117 -9.56 -12.71 -0.63
C VAL A 117 -10.50 -13.59 0.17
N LEU A 118 -10.45 -13.51 1.51
CA LEU A 118 -11.30 -14.32 2.39
C LEU A 118 -12.78 -13.90 2.31
N ALA A 119 -13.07 -12.62 2.15
CA ALA A 119 -14.43 -12.12 1.95
C ALA A 119 -15.01 -12.58 0.61
N ALA A 120 -14.24 -12.47 -0.47
CA ALA A 120 -14.65 -12.95 -1.80
C ALA A 120 -14.89 -14.46 -1.83
N ALA A 121 -14.01 -15.24 -1.20
CA ALA A 121 -14.15 -16.69 -1.08
C ALA A 121 -15.45 -17.09 -0.34
N ARG A 122 -15.73 -16.41 0.79
CA ARG A 122 -16.97 -16.63 1.55
C ARG A 122 -18.23 -16.27 0.74
N ALA A 123 -18.20 -15.14 0.05
CA ALA A 123 -19.33 -14.70 -0.76
C ALA A 123 -19.62 -15.66 -1.94
N ALA A 124 -18.56 -16.25 -2.50
CA ALA A 124 -18.68 -17.21 -3.60
C ALA A 124 -18.94 -18.66 -3.16
N GLY A 125 -18.89 -18.96 -1.85
CA GLY A 125 -18.93 -20.34 -1.35
C GLY A 125 -17.78 -21.21 -1.87
N ALA A 126 -16.60 -20.60 -2.13
CA ALA A 126 -15.44 -21.22 -2.75
C ALA A 126 -14.20 -21.11 -1.84
N GLY A 127 -13.13 -21.80 -2.21
CA GLY A 127 -11.84 -21.64 -1.57
C GLY A 127 -11.19 -20.28 -1.88
N PRO A 128 -10.26 -19.80 -1.01
CA PRO A 128 -9.52 -18.59 -1.29
C PRO A 128 -8.63 -18.76 -2.52
N ARG A 129 -8.43 -17.68 -3.25
CA ARG A 129 -7.55 -17.62 -4.43
C ARG A 129 -6.22 -16.96 -4.06
N PRO A 130 -5.12 -17.28 -4.79
CA PRO A 130 -3.90 -16.50 -4.69
C PRO A 130 -4.16 -15.04 -5.07
N ALA A 131 -3.34 -14.13 -4.57
CA ALA A 131 -3.49 -12.71 -4.88
C ALA A 131 -2.14 -12.05 -5.16
N LEU A 132 -2.14 -11.12 -6.12
CA LEU A 132 -1.06 -10.19 -6.37
C LEU A 132 -1.48 -8.81 -5.87
N VAL A 133 -0.64 -8.19 -5.03
CA VAL A 133 -0.87 -6.90 -4.41
C VAL A 133 0.11 -5.89 -4.98
N VAL A 134 -0.41 -4.86 -5.64
CA VAL A 134 0.40 -3.83 -6.29
C VAL A 134 0.14 -2.49 -5.61
N MET A 135 1.20 -1.93 -5.01
CA MET A 135 1.17 -0.59 -4.44
C MET A 135 1.92 0.38 -5.34
N VAL A 136 1.24 1.36 -5.89
CA VAL A 136 1.79 2.31 -6.89
C VAL A 136 1.99 3.67 -6.25
N GLY A 137 3.21 3.90 -5.76
CA GLY A 137 3.62 5.13 -5.09
C GLY A 137 4.95 5.67 -5.63
N THR A 138 5.75 6.25 -4.74
CA THR A 138 7.15 6.67 -5.02
C THR A 138 8.00 5.48 -5.46
N ALA A 139 7.83 4.33 -4.81
CA ALA A 139 8.20 3.03 -5.31
C ALA A 139 6.94 2.27 -5.73
N VAL A 140 7.10 1.27 -6.60
CA VAL A 140 6.05 0.30 -6.93
C VAL A 140 6.45 -1.04 -6.33
N THR A 141 5.57 -1.62 -5.51
CA THR A 141 5.75 -2.98 -5.01
C THR A 141 4.75 -3.93 -5.67
N VAL A 142 5.18 -5.17 -5.91
CA VAL A 142 4.37 -6.22 -6.52
C VAL A 142 4.54 -7.47 -5.67
N ASP A 143 3.60 -7.73 -4.78
CA ASP A 143 3.68 -8.71 -3.70
C ASP A 143 2.74 -9.89 -3.93
N ALA A 144 3.23 -11.13 -3.79
CA ALA A 144 2.48 -12.34 -4.07
C ALA A 144 2.06 -13.09 -2.79
N LEU A 145 0.75 -13.33 -2.65
CA LEU A 145 0.16 -14.22 -1.65
C LEU A 145 -0.33 -15.50 -2.34
N ASP A 146 -0.05 -16.66 -1.75
CA ASP A 146 -0.75 -17.90 -2.17
C ASP A 146 -2.17 -17.97 -1.59
N ALA A 147 -2.91 -19.01 -1.97
CA ALA A 147 -4.28 -19.22 -1.54
C ALA A 147 -4.41 -19.45 -0.02
N GLU A 148 -3.39 -19.97 0.62
CA GLU A 148 -3.31 -20.21 2.06
C GLU A 148 -2.98 -18.95 2.86
N GLY A 149 -2.57 -17.87 2.18
CA GLY A 149 -2.17 -16.60 2.80
C GLY A 149 -0.68 -16.52 3.12
N ARG A 150 0.17 -17.35 2.48
CA ARG A 150 1.62 -17.23 2.61
C ARG A 150 2.12 -16.14 1.66
N PHE A 151 2.83 -15.17 2.19
CA PHE A 151 3.58 -14.20 1.40
C PHE A 151 4.79 -14.92 0.75
N LEU A 152 4.78 -15.04 -0.56
CA LEU A 152 5.78 -15.75 -1.35
C LEU A 152 7.01 -14.89 -1.68
N GLY A 153 6.93 -13.59 -1.44
CA GLY A 153 7.90 -12.60 -1.85
C GLY A 153 7.31 -11.61 -2.86
N GLY A 154 8.10 -10.61 -3.22
CA GLY A 154 7.65 -9.58 -4.14
C GLY A 154 8.79 -8.80 -4.77
N LEU A 155 8.43 -7.86 -5.63
CA LEU A 155 9.34 -6.94 -6.32
C LEU A 155 9.22 -5.55 -5.72
N ILE A 156 10.30 -4.80 -5.77
CA ILE A 156 10.33 -3.35 -5.52
C ILE A 156 10.94 -2.70 -6.75
N LEU A 157 10.19 -1.80 -7.38
CA LEU A 157 10.60 -1.06 -8.55
C LEU A 157 10.52 0.45 -8.25
N PRO A 158 11.34 1.29 -8.90
CA PRO A 158 11.11 2.73 -8.84
C PRO A 158 9.76 3.06 -9.48
N GLY A 159 9.00 3.96 -8.84
CA GLY A 159 7.80 4.49 -9.46
C GLY A 159 8.13 5.43 -10.62
N PHE A 160 7.12 5.81 -11.41
CA PHE A 160 7.29 6.65 -12.61
C PHE A 160 8.19 7.87 -12.38
N GLY A 161 7.90 8.66 -11.34
CA GLY A 161 8.66 9.86 -11.05
C GLY A 161 10.13 9.59 -10.69
N LEU A 162 10.44 8.45 -10.08
CA LEU A 162 11.82 8.06 -9.80
C LEU A 162 12.53 7.61 -11.07
N MET A 163 11.86 6.83 -11.93
CA MET A 163 12.43 6.39 -13.21
C MET A 163 12.81 7.59 -14.11
N LEU A 164 11.89 8.53 -14.26
CA LEU A 164 12.11 9.72 -15.08
C LEU A 164 13.25 10.58 -14.53
N ARG A 165 13.25 10.87 -13.23
CA ARG A 165 14.34 11.62 -12.58
C ARG A 165 15.70 10.93 -12.69
N ALA A 166 15.74 9.60 -12.55
CA ALA A 166 16.99 8.85 -12.68
C ALA A 166 17.58 8.98 -14.09
N LEU A 167 16.75 8.93 -15.13
CA LEU A 167 17.18 9.12 -16.51
C LEU A 167 17.57 10.57 -16.78
N GLU A 168 16.82 11.55 -16.28
CA GLU A 168 17.15 12.98 -16.40
C GLU A 168 18.52 13.31 -15.77
N MET A 169 18.79 12.74 -14.57
CA MET A 169 20.06 12.99 -13.86
C MET A 169 21.24 12.20 -14.43
N GLY A 170 20.97 11.00 -14.97
CA GLY A 170 22.00 10.10 -15.50
C GLY A 170 22.41 10.36 -16.96
N THR A 171 21.72 11.26 -17.68
CA THR A 171 21.95 11.49 -19.12
C THR A 171 21.88 12.98 -19.47
N ALA A 172 22.73 13.41 -20.42
CA ALA A 172 22.79 14.82 -20.80
C ALA A 172 21.60 15.32 -21.65
N GLY A 173 20.79 14.42 -22.20
CA GLY A 173 19.79 14.77 -23.23
C GLY A 173 18.33 14.40 -22.88
N LEU A 174 18.04 13.87 -21.68
CA LEU A 174 16.70 13.42 -21.34
C LEU A 174 15.90 14.39 -20.46
N LYS A 175 16.27 15.66 -20.49
CA LYS A 175 15.51 16.76 -19.85
C LYS A 175 14.43 17.25 -20.82
N VAL A 176 13.36 16.47 -20.95
CA VAL A 176 12.28 16.72 -21.91
C VAL A 176 10.95 16.88 -21.19
N PRO A 177 9.95 17.54 -21.81
CA PRO A 177 8.59 17.61 -21.26
C PRO A 177 8.00 16.22 -21.02
N THR A 178 6.98 16.15 -20.20
CA THR A 178 6.19 14.93 -20.00
C THR A 178 5.52 14.54 -21.32
N GLY A 179 5.71 13.28 -21.75
CA GLY A 179 5.09 12.72 -22.95
C GLY A 179 3.82 11.93 -22.65
N GLU A 180 3.28 11.33 -23.69
CA GLU A 180 2.13 10.42 -23.64
C GLU A 180 2.61 8.96 -23.63
N ILE A 181 1.73 8.07 -23.17
CA ILE A 181 1.96 6.62 -23.23
C ILE A 181 1.34 6.13 -24.53
N VAL A 182 2.19 5.63 -25.44
CA VAL A 182 1.82 5.11 -26.75
C VAL A 182 2.55 3.81 -27.06
N ASP A 183 1.99 2.98 -27.93
CA ASP A 183 2.56 1.65 -28.24
C ASP A 183 3.94 1.73 -28.90
N PHE A 184 4.12 2.64 -29.85
CA PHE A 184 5.37 2.82 -30.61
C PHE A 184 5.76 4.30 -30.64
N PRO A 185 6.42 4.82 -29.56
CA PRO A 185 6.77 6.23 -29.48
C PRO A 185 7.83 6.63 -30.51
N THR A 186 7.61 7.78 -31.14
CA THR A 186 8.50 8.34 -32.17
C THR A 186 9.23 9.60 -31.72
N ASN A 187 9.13 9.97 -30.44
CA ASN A 187 9.84 11.07 -29.80
C ASN A 187 10.30 10.69 -28.41
N THR A 188 11.28 11.41 -27.85
CA THR A 188 11.92 11.08 -26.57
C THR A 188 10.97 11.19 -25.38
N SER A 189 10.06 12.16 -25.35
CA SER A 189 9.11 12.35 -24.26
C SER A 189 8.17 11.13 -24.12
N ASP A 190 7.57 10.71 -25.23
CA ASP A 190 6.68 9.56 -25.26
C ASP A 190 7.46 8.26 -25.03
N ALA A 191 8.69 8.14 -25.53
CA ALA A 191 9.54 6.98 -25.30
C ALA A 191 9.87 6.78 -23.81
N LEU A 192 10.15 7.86 -23.07
CA LEU A 192 10.38 7.82 -21.62
C LEU A 192 9.12 7.40 -20.86
N MET A 193 7.98 8.01 -21.20
CA MET A 193 6.70 7.69 -20.55
C MET A 193 6.26 6.25 -20.84
N SER A 194 6.28 5.85 -22.10
CA SER A 194 5.90 4.49 -22.52
C SER A 194 6.86 3.44 -21.96
N GLY A 195 8.16 3.72 -21.92
CA GLY A 195 9.17 2.82 -21.35
C GLY A 195 8.96 2.55 -19.87
N GLY A 196 8.72 3.60 -19.08
CA GLY A 196 8.41 3.47 -17.65
C GLY A 196 7.11 2.71 -17.40
N ALA A 197 6.07 3.01 -18.18
CA ALA A 197 4.78 2.34 -18.13
C ALA A 197 4.89 0.83 -18.42
N ASN A 198 5.53 0.48 -19.53
CA ASN A 198 5.72 -0.91 -19.93
C ASN A 198 6.61 -1.70 -18.97
N ALA A 199 7.63 -1.06 -18.35
CA ALA A 199 8.46 -1.70 -17.35
C ALA A 199 7.63 -2.12 -16.11
N LEU A 200 6.72 -1.27 -15.66
CA LEU A 200 5.86 -1.55 -14.50
C LEU A 200 4.76 -2.56 -14.84
N ALA A 201 4.02 -2.35 -15.94
CA ALA A 201 2.97 -3.27 -16.39
C ALA A 201 3.52 -4.66 -16.66
N GLY A 202 4.62 -4.77 -17.43
CA GLY A 202 5.26 -6.05 -17.71
C GLY A 202 5.77 -6.78 -16.47
N ALA A 203 6.22 -6.06 -15.43
CA ALA A 203 6.60 -6.67 -14.15
C ALA A 203 5.39 -7.26 -13.42
N ILE A 204 4.25 -6.54 -13.41
CA ILE A 204 2.98 -6.99 -12.81
C ILE A 204 2.47 -8.24 -13.54
N GLU A 205 2.34 -8.18 -14.85
CA GLU A 205 1.83 -9.28 -15.70
C GLU A 205 2.71 -10.52 -15.60
N ARG A 206 4.03 -10.33 -15.57
CA ARG A 206 4.98 -11.43 -15.40
C ARG A 206 4.83 -12.11 -14.04
N GLN A 207 4.65 -11.35 -12.96
CA GLN A 207 4.44 -11.92 -11.62
C GLN A 207 3.08 -12.59 -11.51
N HIS A 208 2.04 -11.99 -12.08
CA HIS A 208 0.70 -12.60 -12.14
C HIS A 208 0.74 -13.97 -12.81
N ARG A 209 1.36 -14.06 -14.01
CA ARG A 209 1.52 -15.31 -14.73
C ARG A 209 2.32 -16.36 -13.94
N ARG A 210 3.39 -15.95 -13.25
CA ARG A 210 4.19 -16.85 -12.39
C ARG A 210 3.37 -17.38 -11.22
N LEU A 211 2.57 -16.53 -10.60
CA LEU A 211 1.70 -16.92 -9.48
C LEU A 211 0.61 -17.88 -9.97
N ALA A 212 -0.01 -17.61 -11.12
CA ALA A 212 -1.00 -18.48 -11.75
C ALA A 212 -0.41 -19.86 -12.06
N LEU A 213 0.77 -19.92 -12.70
CA LEU A 213 1.46 -21.18 -13.00
C LEU A 213 1.83 -21.98 -11.75
N ARG A 214 2.24 -21.29 -10.67
CA ARG A 214 2.60 -21.93 -9.40
C ARG A 214 1.40 -22.53 -8.68
N SER A 215 0.29 -21.82 -8.67
CA SER A 215 -0.91 -22.18 -7.89
C SER A 215 -1.90 -23.05 -8.65
N GLY A 216 -1.84 -23.06 -9.98
CA GLY A 216 -2.87 -23.66 -10.84
C GLY A 216 -4.20 -22.90 -10.84
N LEU A 217 -4.24 -21.71 -10.24
CA LEU A 217 -5.42 -20.84 -10.10
C LEU A 217 -5.12 -19.46 -10.65
N GLU A 218 -6.14 -18.80 -11.20
CA GLU A 218 -6.02 -17.40 -11.63
C GLU A 218 -5.96 -16.48 -10.41
N PRO A 219 -4.86 -15.72 -10.21
CA PRO A 219 -4.74 -14.83 -9.06
C PRO A 219 -5.73 -13.66 -9.12
N LEU A 220 -6.17 -13.19 -7.95
CA LEU A 220 -6.76 -11.87 -7.84
C LEU A 220 -5.66 -10.81 -7.92
N LEU A 221 -5.92 -9.72 -8.63
CA LEU A 221 -4.98 -8.59 -8.71
C LEU A 221 -5.60 -7.37 -8.02
N PHE A 222 -5.00 -6.94 -6.92
CA PHE A 222 -5.36 -5.71 -6.22
C PHE A 222 -4.33 -4.63 -6.52
N MET A 223 -4.80 -3.48 -6.96
CA MET A 223 -3.96 -2.32 -7.25
C MET A 223 -4.36 -1.15 -6.36
N SER A 224 -3.39 -0.54 -5.68
CA SER A 224 -3.60 0.60 -4.79
C SER A 224 -2.48 1.62 -4.94
N GLY A 225 -2.66 2.79 -4.35
CA GLY A 225 -1.69 3.87 -4.35
C GLY A 225 -2.03 5.01 -5.30
N GLY A 226 -1.51 6.20 -5.00
CA GLY A 226 -1.91 7.44 -5.68
C GLY A 226 -1.59 7.53 -7.18
N ALA A 227 -0.72 6.66 -7.69
CA ALA A 227 -0.38 6.60 -9.12
C ALA A 227 -0.98 5.36 -9.82
N ALA A 228 -1.83 4.57 -9.16
CA ALA A 228 -2.48 3.39 -9.74
C ALA A 228 -3.29 3.75 -11.01
N VAL A 229 -3.97 4.88 -11.01
CA VAL A 229 -4.74 5.39 -12.15
C VAL A 229 -3.89 5.54 -13.43
N LYS A 230 -2.59 5.78 -13.30
CA LYS A 230 -1.67 5.91 -14.46
C LYS A 230 -1.29 4.55 -15.06
N LEU A 231 -1.29 3.49 -14.25
CA LEU A 231 -1.00 2.12 -14.68
C LEU A 231 -2.26 1.38 -15.15
N ALA A 232 -3.42 1.74 -14.64
CA ALA A 232 -4.68 1.09 -14.95
C ALA A 232 -4.94 0.90 -16.46
N PRO A 233 -4.68 1.88 -17.36
CA PRO A 233 -4.93 1.72 -18.79
C PRO A 233 -3.96 0.80 -19.53
N ILE A 234 -2.83 0.43 -18.91
CA ILE A 234 -1.73 -0.30 -19.57
C ILE A 234 -1.46 -1.68 -18.98
N VAL A 235 -2.14 -2.05 -17.91
CA VAL A 235 -2.09 -3.41 -17.35
C VAL A 235 -3.18 -4.23 -18.02
N ASP A 236 -2.79 -5.19 -18.85
CA ASP A 236 -3.70 -6.08 -19.60
C ASP A 236 -4.11 -7.29 -18.78
N LEU A 237 -4.64 -7.03 -17.57
CA LEU A 237 -5.16 -8.04 -16.64
C LEU A 237 -6.39 -7.50 -15.94
N PRO A 238 -7.36 -8.36 -15.58
CA PRO A 238 -8.44 -7.95 -14.70
C PRO A 238 -7.89 -7.64 -13.30
N PHE A 239 -8.19 -6.46 -12.78
CA PHE A 239 -7.76 -6.03 -11.45
C PHE A 239 -8.86 -5.26 -10.71
N GLU A 240 -8.74 -5.21 -9.41
CA GLU A 240 -9.56 -4.38 -8.53
C GLU A 240 -8.71 -3.21 -8.00
N THR A 241 -9.16 -1.98 -8.22
CA THR A 241 -8.55 -0.80 -7.60
C THR A 241 -9.08 -0.65 -6.17
N VAL A 242 -8.17 -0.53 -5.20
CA VAL A 242 -8.50 -0.42 -3.78
C VAL A 242 -7.81 0.80 -3.19
N ASP A 243 -8.52 1.92 -3.10
CA ASP A 243 -7.95 3.20 -2.64
C ASP A 243 -7.48 3.16 -1.19
N ALA A 244 -8.15 2.40 -0.34
CA ALA A 244 -7.93 2.35 1.10
C ALA A 244 -7.25 1.06 1.59
N LEU A 245 -6.52 0.34 0.74
CA LEU A 245 -5.98 -0.99 1.04
C LEU A 245 -5.13 -1.03 2.33
N ILE A 246 -4.30 -0.01 2.57
CA ILE A 246 -3.53 0.12 3.81
C ILE A 246 -4.45 0.27 5.02
N PHE A 247 -5.46 1.11 4.96
CA PHE A 247 -6.40 1.29 6.07
C PHE A 247 -7.21 0.03 6.32
N GLU A 248 -7.65 -0.67 5.28
CA GLU A 248 -8.31 -1.97 5.42
C GLU A 248 -7.38 -2.99 6.10
N GLY A 249 -6.10 -3.00 5.74
CA GLY A 249 -5.10 -3.83 6.39
C GLY A 249 -4.88 -3.51 7.86
N LEU A 250 -4.85 -2.24 8.23
CA LEU A 250 -4.75 -1.81 9.62
C LEU A 250 -5.98 -2.25 10.43
N LEU A 251 -7.19 -2.15 9.86
CA LEU A 251 -8.42 -2.64 10.48
C LEU A 251 -8.42 -4.16 10.65
N VAL A 252 -7.93 -4.92 9.66
CA VAL A 252 -7.80 -6.38 9.74
C VAL A 252 -6.81 -6.77 10.84
N ILE A 253 -5.63 -6.14 10.88
CA ILE A 253 -4.60 -6.41 11.90
C ILE A 253 -5.12 -6.06 13.30
N GLN A 254 -5.76 -4.91 13.47
CA GLN A 254 -6.29 -4.48 14.76
C GLN A 254 -7.42 -5.39 15.25
N SER A 255 -8.34 -5.76 14.39
CA SER A 255 -9.41 -6.72 14.73
C SER A 255 -8.84 -8.06 15.20
N HIS A 256 -7.78 -8.53 14.55
CA HIS A 256 -7.11 -9.78 14.93
C HIS A 256 -6.39 -9.65 16.28
N ARG A 257 -5.74 -8.51 16.56
CA ARG A 257 -5.08 -8.24 17.86
C ARG A 257 -6.06 -8.22 19.03
N LEU A 258 -7.28 -7.73 18.81
CA LEU A 258 -8.32 -7.65 19.83
C LEU A 258 -9.04 -9.00 20.07
N ALA A 259 -8.85 -9.97 19.18
CA ALA A 259 -9.43 -11.31 19.30
C ALA A 259 -8.50 -12.33 20.01
N LEU A 260 -7.25 -11.94 20.27
CA LEU A 260 -6.23 -12.73 20.99
C LEU A 260 -6.21 -12.36 22.46
#